data_aa166f719018ebcb7dfc2b7ee2cfd446
#
_entry.id   aa166f719018ebcb7dfc2b7ee2cfd446
#
_cell.length_a   1.000
_cell.length_b   1.000
_cell.length_c   1.000
_cell.angle_alpha   90.00
_cell.angle_beta   90.00
_cell.angle_gamma   90.00
#
_symmetry.space_group_name_H-M   'P 1'
#
loop_
_entity.id
_entity.type
_entity.pdbx_description
1 polymer ?
#
loop_
_entity_poly.entity_id
_entity_poly.type
_entity_poly.pdbx_seq_one_letter_code
_entity_poly.pdbx_strand_id
1 'polypeptide(L)'
;MMKVKRAERILLHIKQVSAILLCMLFMMAFFSLSVSAQTDDQNKIVRVGWFDSAYNRKDAMGRRSGYSYEYQRKIAAYTGWSYEYVEGSWIELMDMLQNGEIDMLGGVSYTKERTEKMLFPSYVMGTEAYYVYITEKQVVDFNEDFSYFNGKKIGVNKGSIQAELFQEWAEQRGINAKLIELSSSESDSVDMLAHGELDAYITLDNYLSMETLIPVVKIGSSDIYFAVNKSRPDLVTSSPA
;
A
#
# COMPACT_ATOMS: atom_id res chain seq x y z
N MET A 1 -28.19 -56.96 -56.74
CA MET A 1 -27.06 -55.99 -56.70
C MET A 1 -27.41 -54.61 -56.14
N MET A 2 -28.60 -54.04 -56.42
CA MET A 2 -29.00 -52.71 -55.95
C MET A 2 -29.29 -52.58 -54.43
N LYS A 3 -29.82 -53.63 -53.75
CA LYS A 3 -30.14 -53.61 -52.32
C LYS A 3 -28.87 -53.57 -51.44
N VAL A 4 -27.79 -54.27 -51.87
CA VAL A 4 -26.54 -54.31 -51.11
C VAL A 4 -25.83 -52.93 -51.09
N LYS A 5 -25.75 -52.24 -52.25
CA LYS A 5 -25.18 -50.86 -52.35
C LYS A 5 -25.95 -49.82 -51.51
N ARG A 6 -27.25 -50.01 -51.27
CA ARG A 6 -28.08 -49.14 -50.45
C ARG A 6 -27.80 -49.35 -48.95
N ALA A 7 -27.59 -50.59 -48.56
CA ALA A 7 -27.24 -50.94 -47.16
C ALA A 7 -25.85 -50.41 -46.81
N GLU A 8 -24.87 -50.53 -47.67
CA GLU A 8 -23.49 -49.97 -47.47
C GLU A 8 -23.50 -48.43 -47.33
N ARG A 9 -24.30 -47.71 -48.13
CA ARG A 9 -24.42 -46.25 -47.99
C ARG A 9 -25.05 -45.86 -46.64
N ILE A 10 -26.11 -46.56 -46.23
CA ILE A 10 -26.73 -46.31 -44.94
C ILE A 10 -25.77 -46.56 -43.78
N LEU A 11 -25.00 -47.63 -43.84
CA LEU A 11 -23.98 -47.97 -42.83
C LEU A 11 -22.86 -46.93 -42.80
N LEU A 12 -22.46 -46.38 -43.95
CA LEU A 12 -21.46 -45.31 -44.05
C LEU A 12 -21.95 -44.01 -43.42
N HIS A 13 -23.21 -43.63 -43.71
CA HIS A 13 -23.80 -42.44 -43.07
C HIS A 13 -23.99 -42.57 -41.56
N ILE A 14 -24.35 -43.75 -41.06
CA ILE A 14 -24.43 -44.02 -39.63
C ILE A 14 -23.04 -43.84 -38.98
N LYS A 15 -22.00 -44.37 -39.59
CA LYS A 15 -20.60 -44.21 -39.10
C LYS A 15 -20.15 -42.76 -39.11
N GLN A 16 -20.49 -42.00 -40.16
CA GLN A 16 -20.15 -40.56 -40.23
C GLN A 16 -20.89 -39.74 -39.18
N VAL A 17 -22.19 -39.97 -38.97
CA VAL A 17 -23.01 -39.29 -37.94
C VAL A 17 -22.50 -39.62 -36.56
N SER A 18 -22.18 -40.89 -36.28
CA SER A 18 -21.62 -41.35 -35.01
C SER A 18 -20.24 -40.71 -34.72
N ALA A 19 -19.38 -40.58 -35.71
CA ALA A 19 -18.09 -39.91 -35.58
C ALA A 19 -18.23 -38.39 -35.28
N ILE A 20 -19.19 -37.72 -35.95
CA ILE A 20 -19.48 -36.30 -35.67
C ILE A 20 -20.04 -36.09 -34.25
N LEU A 21 -20.94 -36.98 -33.82
CA LEU A 21 -21.49 -36.91 -32.45
C LEU A 21 -20.40 -37.13 -31.39
N LEU A 22 -19.49 -38.07 -31.65
CA LEU A 22 -18.34 -38.33 -30.74
C LEU A 22 -17.39 -37.14 -30.66
N CYS A 23 -17.11 -36.48 -31.79
CA CYS A 23 -16.33 -35.25 -31.81
C CYS A 23 -16.99 -34.09 -31.11
N MET A 24 -18.33 -33.92 -31.22
CA MET A 24 -19.05 -32.89 -30.47
C MET A 24 -19.04 -33.16 -28.94
N LEU A 25 -19.21 -34.40 -28.54
CA LEU A 25 -19.10 -34.81 -27.14
C LEU A 25 -17.69 -34.56 -26.57
N PHE A 26 -16.66 -34.81 -27.36
CA PHE A 26 -15.26 -34.55 -26.99
C PHE A 26 -14.99 -33.03 -26.88
N MET A 27 -15.51 -32.22 -27.83
CA MET A 27 -15.41 -30.76 -27.73
C MET A 27 -16.16 -30.20 -26.53
N MET A 28 -17.36 -30.70 -26.19
CA MET A 28 -18.07 -30.28 -24.97
C MET A 28 -17.32 -30.64 -23.68
N ALA A 29 -16.64 -31.80 -23.65
CA ALA A 29 -15.81 -32.20 -22.51
C ALA A 29 -14.57 -31.30 -22.33
N PHE A 30 -13.97 -30.84 -23.40
CA PHE A 30 -12.85 -29.86 -23.32
C PHE A 30 -13.30 -28.47 -22.89
N PHE A 31 -14.51 -28.03 -23.25
CA PHE A 31 -15.07 -26.74 -22.79
C PHE A 31 -15.41 -26.74 -21.31
N SER A 32 -15.74 -27.91 -20.73
CA SER A 32 -16.08 -28.03 -19.32
C SER A 32 -14.85 -28.02 -18.39
N LEU A 33 -13.66 -28.28 -18.91
CA LEU A 33 -12.42 -28.30 -18.11
C LEU A 33 -11.75 -26.92 -17.95
N SER A 34 -12.20 -25.90 -18.71
CA SER A 34 -11.57 -24.55 -18.67
C SER A 34 -12.25 -23.56 -17.73
N VAL A 35 -13.33 -23.93 -17.03
CA VAL A 35 -14.12 -23.00 -16.17
C VAL A 35 -13.84 -23.15 -14.69
N SER A 36 -13.02 -24.13 -14.27
CA SER A 36 -12.91 -24.49 -12.83
C SER A 36 -11.73 -23.88 -12.07
N ALA A 37 -11.00 -22.89 -12.62
CA ALA A 37 -9.80 -22.35 -11.96
C ALA A 37 -9.94 -20.90 -11.46
N GLN A 38 -11.13 -20.27 -11.55
CA GLN A 38 -11.24 -18.84 -11.28
C GLN A 38 -12.35 -18.42 -10.31
N THR A 39 -12.85 -19.32 -9.46
CA THR A 39 -14.06 -19.04 -8.66
C THR A 39 -13.86 -18.88 -7.14
N ASP A 40 -12.63 -18.94 -6.62
CA ASP A 40 -12.43 -18.86 -5.16
C ASP A 40 -11.98 -17.47 -4.66
N ASP A 41 -11.65 -16.53 -5.55
CA ASP A 41 -11.13 -15.19 -5.20
C ASP A 41 -12.18 -14.06 -5.35
N GLN A 42 -13.32 -14.33 -5.97
CA GLN A 42 -14.40 -13.33 -6.12
C GLN A 42 -15.21 -13.24 -4.83
N ASN A 43 -15.21 -12.09 -4.18
CA ASN A 43 -15.86 -11.72 -2.92
C ASN A 43 -15.00 -11.92 -1.64
N LYS A 44 -13.70 -11.97 -1.76
CA LYS A 44 -12.82 -12.00 -0.59
C LYS A 44 -12.91 -10.66 0.15
N ILE A 45 -13.26 -10.71 1.43
CA ILE A 45 -13.22 -9.53 2.31
C ILE A 45 -11.79 -9.35 2.81
N VAL A 46 -11.24 -8.14 2.63
CA VAL A 46 -9.91 -7.74 3.09
C VAL A 46 -10.05 -6.61 4.08
N ARG A 47 -9.59 -6.80 5.31
CA ARG A 47 -9.57 -5.77 6.35
C ARG A 47 -8.38 -4.85 6.13
N VAL A 48 -8.67 -3.58 5.87
CA VAL A 48 -7.66 -2.58 5.48
C VAL A 48 -7.56 -1.52 6.55
N GLY A 49 -6.34 -1.30 7.05
CA GLY A 49 -6.08 -0.19 7.96
C GLY A 49 -6.28 1.16 7.28
N TRP A 50 -6.96 2.07 7.96
CA TRP A 50 -7.23 3.43 7.51
C TRP A 50 -6.80 4.46 8.55
N PHE A 51 -5.96 5.40 8.13
CA PHE A 51 -5.60 6.61 8.88
C PHE A 51 -5.62 7.80 7.92
N ASP A 52 -5.98 8.97 8.41
CA ASP A 52 -5.96 10.18 7.62
C ASP A 52 -4.51 10.62 7.38
N SER A 53 -4.18 10.94 6.12
CA SER A 53 -2.83 11.31 5.69
C SER A 53 -2.91 12.10 4.38
N ALA A 54 -1.76 12.48 3.83
CA ALA A 54 -1.68 13.07 2.48
C ALA A 54 -2.31 12.15 1.40
N TYR A 55 -2.28 10.83 1.61
CA TYR A 55 -2.76 9.83 0.65
C TYR A 55 -4.17 9.28 0.94
N ASN A 56 -4.68 9.49 2.15
CA ASN A 56 -5.98 9.01 2.60
C ASN A 56 -6.76 10.16 3.22
N ARG A 57 -7.95 10.43 2.71
CA ARG A 57 -8.82 11.48 3.21
C ARG A 57 -10.22 10.93 3.42
N LYS A 58 -10.87 11.38 4.48
CA LYS A 58 -12.27 11.13 4.75
C LYS A 58 -12.99 12.45 4.97
N ASP A 59 -14.06 12.70 4.25
CA ASP A 59 -14.86 13.91 4.45
C ASP A 59 -15.83 13.78 5.63
N ALA A 60 -16.51 14.87 5.98
CA ALA A 60 -17.46 14.92 7.08
C ALA A 60 -18.67 13.94 6.92
N MET A 61 -18.91 13.44 5.70
CA MET A 61 -19.94 12.43 5.42
C MET A 61 -19.38 11.00 5.44
N GLY A 62 -18.11 10.82 5.80
CA GLY A 62 -17.44 9.53 5.84
C GLY A 62 -17.00 8.99 4.47
N ARG A 63 -17.05 9.78 3.41
CA ARG A 63 -16.62 9.36 2.08
C ARG A 63 -15.10 9.39 1.99
N ARG A 64 -14.53 8.26 1.57
CA ARG A 64 -13.07 8.09 1.42
C ARG A 64 -12.61 8.57 0.06
N SER A 65 -11.41 9.16 0.02
CA SER A 65 -10.74 9.64 -1.18
C SER A 65 -9.22 9.66 -0.98
N GLY A 66 -8.48 10.00 -2.02
CA GLY A 66 -7.02 10.11 -1.99
C GLY A 66 -6.34 9.00 -2.77
N TYR A 67 -5.03 9.16 -2.98
CA TYR A 67 -4.23 8.27 -3.83
C TYR A 67 -4.31 6.79 -3.39
N SER A 68 -4.15 6.52 -2.10
CA SER A 68 -4.19 5.17 -1.54
C SER A 68 -5.56 4.52 -1.74
N TYR A 69 -6.64 5.28 -1.52
CA TYR A 69 -8.01 4.79 -1.75
C TYR A 69 -8.28 4.44 -3.22
N GLU A 70 -7.86 5.33 -4.14
CA GLU A 70 -8.03 5.06 -5.57
C GLU A 70 -7.19 3.87 -6.05
N TYR A 71 -6.02 3.68 -5.47
CA TYR A 71 -5.18 2.50 -5.73
C TYR A 71 -5.86 1.21 -5.26
N GLN A 72 -6.43 1.22 -4.04
CA GLN A 72 -7.22 0.09 -3.51
C GLN A 72 -8.42 -0.22 -4.40
N ARG A 73 -9.14 0.79 -4.87
CA ARG A 73 -10.27 0.60 -5.81
C ARG A 73 -9.84 -0.10 -7.10
N LYS A 74 -8.66 0.22 -7.62
CA LYS A 74 -8.10 -0.46 -8.80
C LYS A 74 -7.78 -1.91 -8.50
N ILE A 75 -7.16 -2.20 -7.35
CA ILE A 75 -6.91 -3.58 -6.91
C ILE A 75 -8.23 -4.34 -6.80
N ALA A 76 -9.24 -3.76 -6.14
CA ALA A 76 -10.56 -4.39 -5.99
C ALA A 76 -11.24 -4.68 -7.34
N ALA A 77 -11.15 -3.75 -8.29
CA ALA A 77 -11.70 -3.94 -9.63
C ALA A 77 -11.02 -5.08 -10.40
N TYR A 78 -9.74 -5.34 -10.12
CA TYR A 78 -8.98 -6.41 -10.75
C TYR A 78 -9.18 -7.77 -10.05
N THR A 79 -9.18 -7.78 -8.71
CA THR A 79 -9.21 -9.00 -7.90
C THR A 79 -10.62 -9.43 -7.49
N GLY A 80 -11.59 -8.54 -7.56
CA GLY A 80 -12.94 -8.77 -7.02
C GLY A 80 -13.02 -8.65 -5.49
N TRP A 81 -11.98 -8.16 -4.81
CA TRP A 81 -11.98 -8.00 -3.36
C TRP A 81 -12.95 -6.93 -2.91
N SER A 82 -13.51 -7.14 -1.71
CA SER A 82 -14.28 -6.14 -0.96
C SER A 82 -13.48 -5.70 0.26
N TYR A 83 -13.47 -4.40 0.58
CA TYR A 83 -12.70 -3.88 1.70
C TYR A 83 -13.58 -3.55 2.90
N GLU A 84 -13.11 -3.97 4.07
CA GLU A 84 -13.58 -3.53 5.37
C GLU A 84 -12.50 -2.65 5.99
N TYR A 85 -12.82 -1.38 6.25
CA TYR A 85 -11.86 -0.41 6.75
C TYR A 85 -11.87 -0.37 8.28
N VAL A 86 -10.67 -0.52 8.87
CA VAL A 86 -10.41 -0.41 10.30
C VAL A 86 -9.64 0.88 10.54
N GLU A 87 -10.23 1.80 11.30
CA GLU A 87 -9.64 3.11 11.58
C GLU A 87 -8.76 3.07 12.82
N GLY A 88 -7.64 3.79 12.80
CA GLY A 88 -6.71 3.90 13.93
C GLY A 88 -5.55 4.84 13.61
N SER A 89 -4.71 5.09 14.59
CA SER A 89 -3.44 5.77 14.38
C SER A 89 -2.46 4.86 13.61
N TRP A 90 -1.44 5.46 13.01
CA TRP A 90 -0.41 4.70 12.29
C TRP A 90 0.18 3.56 13.12
N ILE A 91 0.53 3.84 14.38
CA ILE A 91 1.17 2.85 15.24
C ILE A 91 0.23 1.71 15.62
N GLU A 92 -1.03 2.03 15.94
CA GLU A 92 -2.06 1.01 16.22
C GLU A 92 -2.29 0.11 15.01
N LEU A 93 -2.40 0.68 13.81
CA LEU A 93 -2.61 -0.09 12.59
C LEU A 93 -1.40 -0.95 12.21
N MET A 94 -0.18 -0.48 12.49
CA MET A 94 1.03 -1.29 12.32
C MET A 94 1.04 -2.50 13.27
N ASP A 95 0.62 -2.32 14.52
CA ASP A 95 0.49 -3.41 15.48
C ASP A 95 -0.63 -4.38 15.08
N MET A 96 -1.80 -3.86 14.68
CA MET A 96 -2.93 -4.67 14.18
C MET A 96 -2.54 -5.48 12.93
N LEU A 97 -1.74 -4.92 12.02
CA LEU A 97 -1.24 -5.63 10.86
C LEU A 97 -0.34 -6.80 11.26
N GLN A 98 0.57 -6.58 12.22
CA GLN A 98 1.47 -7.64 12.70
C GLN A 98 0.71 -8.75 13.41
N ASN A 99 -0.31 -8.39 14.21
CA ASN A 99 -1.12 -9.33 14.98
C ASN A 99 -2.21 -10.04 14.15
N GLY A 100 -2.46 -9.62 12.89
CA GLY A 100 -3.48 -10.20 12.02
C GLY A 100 -4.90 -9.70 12.31
N GLU A 101 -5.04 -8.59 13.02
CA GLU A 101 -6.33 -7.94 13.25
C GLU A 101 -6.79 -7.18 12.00
N ILE A 102 -5.85 -6.71 11.17
CA ILE A 102 -6.07 -6.27 9.79
C ILE A 102 -5.22 -7.09 8.83
N ASP A 103 -5.64 -7.14 7.57
CA ASP A 103 -5.01 -7.95 6.53
C ASP A 103 -4.00 -7.14 5.70
N MET A 104 -4.24 -5.84 5.54
CA MET A 104 -3.46 -4.97 4.65
C MET A 104 -3.38 -3.55 5.20
N LEU A 105 -2.23 -2.89 5.01
CA LEU A 105 -1.99 -1.49 5.36
C LEU A 105 -1.19 -0.81 4.24
N GLY A 106 -1.67 0.32 3.73
CA GLY A 106 -0.99 1.12 2.71
C GLY A 106 -0.01 2.14 3.30
N GLY A 107 0.96 2.58 2.50
CA GLY A 107 1.95 3.58 2.90
C GLY A 107 3.08 3.03 3.79
N VAL A 108 3.30 1.72 3.76
CA VAL A 108 4.34 1.09 4.59
C VAL A 108 5.66 1.06 3.83
N SER A 109 6.67 1.78 4.35
CA SER A 109 8.03 1.73 3.82
C SER A 109 8.64 0.34 4.00
N TYR A 110 9.34 -0.15 2.99
CA TYR A 110 10.08 -1.40 3.09
C TYR A 110 11.30 -1.23 3.99
N THR A 111 11.42 -2.10 5.00
CA THR A 111 12.67 -2.30 5.74
C THR A 111 12.90 -3.78 5.96
N LYS A 112 14.18 -4.17 6.12
CA LYS A 112 14.52 -5.58 6.38
C LYS A 112 13.86 -6.09 7.66
N GLU A 113 13.79 -5.29 8.71
CA GLU A 113 13.13 -5.64 9.97
C GLU A 113 11.63 -5.92 9.75
N ARG A 114 10.96 -5.06 8.95
CA ARG A 114 9.53 -5.22 8.67
C ARG A 114 9.22 -6.49 7.88
N THR A 115 10.14 -6.98 7.04
CA THR A 115 9.93 -8.26 6.31
C THR A 115 9.88 -9.47 7.24
N GLU A 116 10.40 -9.36 8.45
CA GLU A 116 10.28 -10.41 9.47
C GLU A 116 8.85 -10.50 10.06
N LYS A 117 8.08 -9.42 9.96
CA LYS A 117 6.77 -9.26 10.60
C LYS A 117 5.59 -9.20 9.62
N MET A 118 5.82 -8.80 8.37
CA MET A 118 4.79 -8.64 7.34
C MET A 118 5.32 -9.00 5.95
N LEU A 119 4.43 -9.14 4.98
CA LEU A 119 4.74 -9.42 3.58
C LEU A 119 4.66 -8.12 2.76
N PHE A 120 5.52 -8.03 1.75
CA PHE A 120 5.54 -6.93 0.80
C PHE A 120 5.30 -7.48 -0.61
N PRO A 121 4.36 -6.92 -1.39
CA PRO A 121 4.21 -7.26 -2.81
C PRO A 121 5.42 -6.78 -3.61
N SER A 122 5.59 -7.31 -4.82
CA SER A 122 6.70 -6.94 -5.70
C SER A 122 6.57 -5.52 -6.27
N TYR A 123 5.37 -4.94 -6.26
CA TYR A 123 5.10 -3.62 -6.82
C TYR A 123 4.98 -2.57 -5.73
N VAL A 124 5.68 -1.47 -5.93
CA VAL A 124 5.59 -0.30 -5.07
C VAL A 124 4.22 0.39 -5.25
N MET A 125 3.67 0.87 -4.16
CA MET A 125 2.53 1.78 -4.20
C MET A 125 2.97 3.17 -4.70
N GLY A 126 4.17 3.61 -4.31
CA GLY A 126 4.77 4.88 -4.66
C GLY A 126 6.09 5.08 -3.94
N THR A 127 6.67 6.26 -4.09
CA THR A 127 7.88 6.68 -3.36
C THR A 127 7.57 7.95 -2.59
N GLU A 128 7.91 7.97 -1.31
CA GLU A 128 7.81 9.14 -0.43
C GLU A 128 9.18 9.82 -0.28
N ALA A 129 9.17 11.14 -0.24
CA ALA A 129 10.33 11.94 0.12
C ALA A 129 10.10 12.62 1.48
N TYR A 130 11.12 12.65 2.33
CA TYR A 130 11.04 13.17 3.68
C TYR A 130 11.90 14.41 3.83
N TYR A 131 11.28 15.45 4.42
CA TYR A 131 11.92 16.75 4.62
C TYR A 131 11.88 17.15 6.09
N VAL A 132 12.90 17.89 6.50
CA VAL A 132 12.88 18.64 7.76
C VAL A 132 12.14 19.94 7.49
N TYR A 133 11.14 20.21 8.30
CA TYR A 133 10.35 21.44 8.28
C TYR A 133 10.65 22.29 9.49
N ILE A 134 10.70 23.60 9.29
CA ILE A 134 10.79 24.64 10.34
C ILE A 134 9.67 25.66 10.10
N THR A 135 9.42 26.51 11.08
CA THR A 135 8.50 27.64 10.92
C THR A 135 9.15 28.76 10.09
N GLU A 136 8.34 29.59 9.44
CA GLU A 136 8.80 30.75 8.69
C GLU A 136 9.70 31.69 9.53
N LYS A 137 9.40 31.82 10.83
CA LYS A 137 10.21 32.65 11.77
C LYS A 137 11.62 32.14 11.96
N GLN A 138 11.85 30.83 11.83
CA GLN A 138 13.14 30.18 12.04
C GLN A 138 14.05 30.23 10.81
N VAL A 139 13.50 30.57 9.63
CA VAL A 139 14.28 30.58 8.36
C VAL A 139 15.49 31.51 8.44
N VAL A 140 15.35 32.66 9.10
CA VAL A 140 16.44 33.65 9.25
C VAL A 140 17.59 33.08 10.10
N ASP A 141 17.25 32.38 11.18
CA ASP A 141 18.24 31.77 12.07
C ASP A 141 18.88 30.51 11.45
N PHE A 142 18.12 29.77 10.66
CA PHE A 142 18.62 28.61 9.91
C PHE A 142 19.63 29.02 8.84
N ASN A 143 19.37 30.08 8.08
CA ASN A 143 20.25 30.69 7.08
C ASN A 143 21.02 29.67 6.19
N GLU A 144 20.37 28.57 5.83
CA GLU A 144 20.94 27.45 5.06
C GLU A 144 22.14 26.73 5.72
N ASP A 145 22.39 27.00 7.01
CA ASP A 145 23.43 26.31 7.79
C ASP A 145 22.81 25.16 8.60
N PHE A 146 23.12 23.94 8.19
CA PHE A 146 22.62 22.73 8.85
C PHE A 146 23.13 22.54 10.28
N SER A 147 24.22 23.22 10.69
CA SER A 147 24.65 23.23 12.09
C SER A 147 23.61 23.82 13.03
N TYR A 148 22.65 24.56 12.51
CA TYR A 148 21.45 25.04 13.20
C TYR A 148 20.75 23.92 13.99
N PHE A 149 20.75 22.69 13.47
CA PHE A 149 20.06 21.56 14.10
C PHE A 149 20.82 20.98 15.31
N ASN A 150 22.06 21.40 15.60
CA ASN A 150 22.79 20.94 16.79
C ASN A 150 22.05 21.29 18.08
N GLY A 151 21.78 20.27 18.89
CA GLY A 151 21.08 20.39 20.18
C GLY A 151 19.57 20.63 20.04
N LYS A 152 19.06 20.76 18.81
CA LYS A 152 17.63 21.01 18.52
C LYS A 152 16.78 19.77 18.72
N LYS A 153 15.50 19.98 19.09
CA LYS A 153 14.46 18.95 19.21
C LYS A 153 13.79 18.75 17.86
N ILE A 154 14.00 17.61 17.25
CA ILE A 154 13.43 17.26 15.95
C ILE A 154 12.33 16.23 16.13
N GLY A 155 11.09 16.58 15.84
CA GLY A 155 9.94 15.68 15.92
C GLY A 155 9.95 14.69 14.76
N VAL A 156 9.67 13.42 15.05
CA VAL A 156 9.48 12.34 14.07
C VAL A 156 8.29 11.48 14.49
N ASN A 157 7.56 10.93 13.53
CA ASN A 157 6.48 10.01 13.84
C ASN A 157 7.04 8.69 14.38
N LYS A 158 6.56 8.27 15.53
CA LYS A 158 6.97 7.03 16.17
C LYS A 158 6.74 5.82 15.27
N GLY A 159 7.74 4.94 15.19
CA GLY A 159 7.67 3.74 14.36
C GLY A 159 7.74 3.98 12.85
N SER A 160 8.01 5.23 12.40
CA SER A 160 8.27 5.56 11.00
C SER A 160 9.76 5.40 10.66
N ILE A 161 10.07 5.38 9.35
CA ILE A 161 11.45 5.36 8.85
C ILE A 161 12.17 6.72 9.01
N GLN A 162 11.45 7.77 9.38
CA GLN A 162 11.96 9.14 9.45
C GLN A 162 13.13 9.28 10.42
N ALA A 163 13.07 8.59 11.56
CA ALA A 163 14.15 8.64 12.56
C ALA A 163 15.47 8.07 12.00
N GLU A 164 15.40 6.91 11.35
CA GLU A 164 16.55 6.25 10.72
C GLU A 164 17.16 7.13 9.63
N LEU A 165 16.35 7.62 8.70
CA LEU A 165 16.78 8.51 7.63
C LEU A 165 17.42 9.80 8.16
N PHE A 166 16.86 10.40 9.21
CA PHE A 166 17.44 11.60 9.80
C PHE A 166 18.75 11.30 10.52
N GLN A 167 18.86 10.19 11.24
CA GLN A 167 20.11 9.80 11.91
C GLN A 167 21.24 9.61 10.90
N GLU A 168 20.99 8.87 9.82
CA GLU A 168 21.98 8.69 8.76
C GLU A 168 22.39 10.02 8.11
N TRP A 169 21.42 10.89 7.83
CA TRP A 169 21.66 12.21 7.25
C TRP A 169 22.48 13.11 8.20
N ALA A 170 22.17 13.09 9.49
CA ALA A 170 22.82 13.88 10.53
C ALA A 170 24.26 13.41 10.81
N GLU A 171 24.47 12.08 10.90
CA GLU A 171 25.81 11.49 11.10
C GLU A 171 26.78 11.88 9.99
N GLN A 172 26.33 11.81 8.73
CA GLN A 172 27.15 12.19 7.57
C GLN A 172 27.63 13.66 7.61
N ARG A 173 26.96 14.52 8.41
CA ARG A 173 27.21 15.97 8.53
C ARG A 173 27.74 16.40 9.88
N GLY A 174 27.95 15.45 10.80
CA GLY A 174 28.40 15.75 12.16
C GLY A 174 27.39 16.56 12.98
N ILE A 175 26.08 16.40 12.67
CA ILE A 175 24.98 17.07 13.38
C ILE A 175 24.56 16.21 14.56
N ASN A 176 24.45 16.84 15.73
CA ASN A 176 23.98 16.21 16.96
C ASN A 176 22.65 16.83 17.39
N ALA A 177 21.54 16.33 16.84
CA ALA A 177 20.19 16.76 17.17
C ALA A 177 19.50 15.75 18.13
N LYS A 178 18.42 16.19 18.77
CA LYS A 178 17.62 15.38 19.68
C LYS A 178 16.33 14.94 19.02
N LEU A 179 16.22 13.67 18.63
CA LEU A 179 14.97 13.13 18.10
C LEU A 179 13.93 12.97 19.20
N ILE A 180 12.71 13.40 18.90
CA ILE A 180 11.51 13.27 19.75
C ILE A 180 10.49 12.44 18.96
N GLU A 181 10.27 11.20 19.39
CA GLU A 181 9.24 10.34 18.81
C GLU A 181 7.84 10.77 19.25
N LEU A 182 6.98 11.03 18.30
CA LEU A 182 5.61 11.50 18.51
C LEU A 182 4.60 10.41 18.15
N SER A 183 3.66 10.18 19.05
CA SER A 183 2.47 9.33 18.82
C SER A 183 1.20 10.16 18.55
N SER A 184 1.34 11.48 18.53
CA SER A 184 0.28 12.44 18.24
C SER A 184 -0.15 12.40 16.77
N SER A 185 -1.29 13.02 16.49
CA SER A 185 -1.68 13.29 15.11
C SER A 185 -0.67 14.23 14.44
N GLU A 186 -0.66 14.26 13.13
CA GLU A 186 0.23 15.17 12.40
C GLU A 186 -0.12 16.65 12.65
N SER A 187 -1.42 16.95 12.78
CA SER A 187 -1.89 18.30 13.18
C SER A 187 -1.30 18.71 14.52
N ASP A 188 -1.36 17.83 15.53
CA ASP A 188 -0.81 18.14 16.87
C ASP A 188 0.71 18.33 16.79
N SER A 189 1.40 17.56 15.95
CA SER A 189 2.85 17.68 15.76
C SER A 189 3.25 19.01 15.13
N VAL A 190 2.44 19.49 14.18
CA VAL A 190 2.58 20.85 13.58
C VAL A 190 2.35 21.92 14.63
N ASP A 191 1.33 21.76 15.46
CA ASP A 191 1.05 22.70 16.55
C ASP A 191 2.19 22.75 17.58
N MET A 192 2.79 21.61 17.94
CA MET A 192 3.97 21.55 18.80
C MET A 192 5.15 22.34 18.21
N LEU A 193 5.37 22.24 16.88
CA LEU A 193 6.39 23.05 16.21
C LEU A 193 6.04 24.55 16.23
N ALA A 194 4.79 24.90 15.93
CA ALA A 194 4.33 26.29 15.93
C ALA A 194 4.44 26.97 17.31
N HIS A 195 4.26 26.21 18.39
CA HIS A 195 4.37 26.69 19.77
C HIS A 195 5.81 26.58 20.34
N GLY A 196 6.78 26.06 19.58
CA GLY A 196 8.19 25.97 20.01
C GLY A 196 8.48 24.81 20.96
N GLU A 197 7.60 23.84 21.10
CA GLU A 197 7.86 22.58 21.82
C GLU A 197 8.85 21.71 21.07
N LEU A 198 8.83 21.81 19.72
CA LEU A 198 9.80 21.26 18.79
C LEU A 198 10.52 22.41 18.07
N ASP A 199 11.76 22.19 17.67
CA ASP A 199 12.54 23.10 16.84
C ASP A 199 12.40 22.81 15.35
N ALA A 200 12.09 21.56 14.98
CA ALA A 200 11.80 21.12 13.62
C ALA A 200 10.92 19.88 13.64
N TYR A 201 10.30 19.57 12.51
CA TYR A 201 9.47 18.37 12.35
C TYR A 201 9.78 17.69 11.00
N ILE A 202 9.86 16.37 10.99
CA ILE A 202 10.11 15.61 9.77
C ILE A 202 8.83 14.97 9.28
N THR A 203 8.47 15.27 8.03
CA THR A 203 7.32 14.68 7.36
C THR A 203 7.49 14.66 5.83
N LEU A 204 6.42 14.29 5.12
CA LEU A 204 6.37 14.11 3.67
C LEU A 204 6.39 15.46 2.92
N ASP A 205 6.82 15.43 1.65
CA ASP A 205 6.88 16.60 0.76
C ASP A 205 5.51 17.11 0.26
N ASN A 206 4.45 16.32 0.37
CA ASN A 206 3.13 16.63 -0.17
C ASN A 206 2.10 17.05 0.88
N TYR A 207 2.54 17.60 2.00
CA TYR A 207 1.62 17.92 3.08
C TYR A 207 0.90 19.26 2.84
N LEU A 208 -0.30 19.18 2.28
CA LEU A 208 -1.14 20.34 1.88
C LEU A 208 -1.67 21.20 3.04
N SER A 209 -1.52 20.78 4.30
CA SER A 209 -1.99 21.52 5.47
C SER A 209 -0.92 22.39 6.12
N MET A 210 0.28 22.47 5.55
CA MET A 210 1.43 23.15 6.16
C MET A 210 1.77 24.48 5.50
N GLU A 211 0.80 25.33 5.22
CA GLU A 211 1.03 26.67 4.65
C GLU A 211 2.01 27.53 5.47
N THR A 212 2.23 27.19 6.75
CA THR A 212 3.09 27.93 7.68
C THR A 212 4.46 27.30 7.90
N LEU A 213 4.71 26.13 7.35
CA LEU A 213 5.97 25.39 7.51
C LEU A 213 6.80 25.40 6.23
N ILE A 214 8.10 25.57 6.40
CA ILE A 214 9.07 25.64 5.30
C ILE A 214 9.92 24.38 5.29
N PRO A 215 9.92 23.61 4.18
CA PRO A 215 10.84 22.48 4.01
C PRO A 215 12.25 23.04 3.75
N VAL A 216 13.21 22.70 4.60
CA VAL A 216 14.56 23.24 4.51
C VAL A 216 15.59 22.24 4.00
N VAL A 217 15.36 20.96 4.18
CA VAL A 217 16.24 19.93 3.65
C VAL A 217 15.54 18.61 3.45
N LYS A 218 15.83 17.95 2.32
CA LYS A 218 15.45 16.56 2.07
C LYS A 218 16.45 15.64 2.79
N ILE A 219 15.96 14.75 3.64
CA ILE A 219 16.80 13.79 4.38
C ILE A 219 16.84 12.41 3.74
N GLY A 220 15.89 12.09 2.88
CA GLY A 220 15.82 10.80 2.20
C GLY A 220 14.51 10.56 1.49
N SER A 221 14.37 9.35 1.00
CA SER A 221 13.14 8.84 0.39
C SER A 221 13.03 7.35 0.62
N SER A 222 11.80 6.81 0.57
CA SER A 222 11.57 5.37 0.61
C SER A 222 10.44 4.97 -0.33
N ASP A 223 10.54 3.77 -0.87
CA ASP A 223 9.43 3.13 -1.54
C ASP A 223 8.41 2.64 -0.50
N ILE A 224 7.14 2.88 -0.80
CA ILE A 224 6.01 2.48 0.04
C ILE A 224 5.17 1.43 -0.65
N TYR A 225 4.54 0.59 0.15
CA TYR A 225 3.80 -0.58 -0.29
C TYR A 225 2.46 -0.69 0.43
N PHE A 226 1.58 -1.52 -0.11
CA PHE A 226 0.53 -2.16 0.67
C PHE A 226 1.13 -3.39 1.36
N ALA A 227 1.59 -3.22 2.59
CA ALA A 227 2.07 -4.34 3.39
C ALA A 227 0.91 -5.24 3.82
N VAL A 228 1.16 -6.54 3.88
CA VAL A 228 0.17 -7.58 4.11
C VAL A 228 0.56 -8.40 5.33
N ASN A 229 -0.43 -8.79 6.15
CA ASN A 229 -0.19 -9.69 7.27
C ASN A 229 0.41 -11.03 6.80
N LYS A 230 1.34 -11.58 7.54
CA LYS A 230 2.03 -12.85 7.18
C LYS A 230 1.12 -14.05 7.02
N SER A 231 -0.04 -14.06 7.66
CA SER A 231 -1.03 -15.14 7.52
C SER A 231 -1.86 -15.05 6.23
N ARG A 232 -1.68 -13.98 5.44
CA ARG A 232 -2.44 -13.70 4.21
C ARG A 232 -1.55 -13.64 2.94
N PRO A 233 -0.70 -14.65 2.69
CA PRO A 233 0.14 -14.67 1.48
C PRO A 233 -0.70 -14.68 0.18
N ASP A 234 -1.94 -15.11 0.25
CA ASP A 234 -2.92 -15.07 -0.82
C ASP A 234 -3.18 -13.65 -1.38
N LEU A 235 -3.04 -12.61 -0.55
CA LEU A 235 -3.22 -11.23 -0.98
C LEU A 235 -2.00 -10.67 -1.75
N VAL A 236 -0.82 -11.24 -1.55
CA VAL A 236 0.40 -10.83 -2.28
C VAL A 236 0.44 -11.44 -3.68
N THR A 237 0.04 -12.71 -3.81
CA THR A 237 0.08 -13.45 -5.09
C THR A 237 -1.04 -13.06 -6.05
N SER A 238 -2.15 -12.54 -5.54
CA SER A 238 -3.30 -12.09 -6.34
C SER A 238 -3.17 -10.64 -6.83
N SER A 239 -2.12 -9.91 -6.41
CA SER A 239 -1.88 -8.56 -6.90
C SER A 239 -1.48 -8.58 -8.38
N PRO A 240 -2.04 -7.70 -9.24
CA PRO A 240 -1.70 -7.66 -10.65
C PRO A 240 -0.21 -7.37 -10.85
N ALA A 241 0.35 -8.07 -11.82
CA ALA A 241 1.72 -7.83 -12.30
C ALA A 241 1.77 -6.54 -13.14
#